data_f702d370efcc51528e51573c8029a561
#
_entry.id   f702d370efcc51528e51573c8029a561
#
_cell.length_a   1.000
_cell.length_b   1.000
_cell.length_c   1.000
_cell.angle_alpha   90.00
_cell.angle_beta   90.00
_cell.angle_gamma   90.00
#
_symmetry.space_group_name_H-M   'P 1'
#
loop_
_entity.id
_entity.type
_entity.pdbx_description
1 polymer ?
#
loop_
_entity_poly.entity_id
_entity_poly.type
_entity_poly.pdbx_seq_one_letter_code
_entity_poly.pdbx_strand_id
1 'polypeptide(L)' 'AYRGYDARHRKWRKMVLARHPLCLRCQERGQVTPATVADHITPLDELPPPCGHWSLSNGQGLCHSCHNAKTAEDKRP' A
#
# COMPACT_ATOMS: atom_id res chain seq x y z
N ALA A 1 -15.05 -13.97 10.44
CA ALA A 1 -13.80 -13.89 9.70
C ALA A 1 -13.25 -12.48 9.73
N TYR A 2 -11.95 -12.38 9.60
CA TYR A 2 -11.28 -11.10 9.61
C TYR A 2 -11.74 -10.21 8.46
N ARG A 3 -11.90 -8.93 8.76
CA ARG A 3 -12.37 -7.94 7.80
C ARG A 3 -11.35 -6.84 7.62
N GLY A 4 -10.23 -7.17 6.97
CA GLY A 4 -9.23 -6.17 6.66
C GLY A 4 -9.68 -5.15 5.64
N TYR A 5 -10.83 -5.39 4.99
CA TYR A 5 -11.35 -4.55 3.92
C TYR A 5 -12.70 -3.94 4.28
N ASP A 6 -12.83 -3.46 5.51
CA ASP A 6 -14.03 -2.78 5.95
C ASP A 6 -14.04 -1.32 5.45
N ALA A 7 -15.00 -0.53 5.95
CA ALA A 7 -15.16 0.85 5.52
C ALA A 7 -13.91 1.70 5.79
N ARG A 8 -13.20 1.41 6.89
CA ARG A 8 -11.98 2.15 7.22
C ARG A 8 -10.88 1.86 6.23
N HIS A 9 -10.77 0.62 5.77
CA HIS A 9 -9.79 0.25 4.76
C HIS A 9 -10.08 0.98 3.45
N ARG A 10 -11.34 1.02 3.03
CA ARG A 10 -11.71 1.71 1.79
C ARG A 10 -11.40 3.20 1.86
N LYS A 11 -11.67 3.82 3.00
CA LYS A 11 -11.37 5.23 3.20
C LYS A 11 -9.87 5.48 3.16
N TRP A 12 -9.10 4.67 3.88
CA TRP A 12 -7.65 4.76 3.89
C TRP A 12 -7.07 4.60 2.49
N ARG A 13 -7.56 3.62 1.75
CA ARG A 13 -7.11 3.37 0.38
C ARG A 13 -7.35 4.58 -0.51
N LYS A 14 -8.53 5.18 -0.44
CA LYS A 14 -8.82 6.39 -1.22
C LYS A 14 -7.86 7.52 -0.90
N MET A 15 -7.58 7.71 0.38
CA MET A 15 -6.71 8.80 0.80
C MET A 15 -5.26 8.55 0.39
N VAL A 16 -4.79 7.31 0.48
CA VAL A 16 -3.44 6.96 0.05
C VAL A 16 -3.29 7.19 -1.44
N LEU A 17 -4.24 6.71 -2.23
CA LEU A 17 -4.17 6.86 -3.68
C LEU A 17 -4.31 8.32 -4.12
N ALA A 18 -5.04 9.13 -3.35
CA ALA A 18 -5.13 10.56 -3.63
C ALA A 18 -3.79 11.25 -3.41
N ARG A 19 -3.03 10.83 -2.39
CA ARG A 19 -1.71 11.39 -2.10
C ARG A 19 -0.63 10.84 -3.02
N HIS A 20 -0.83 9.61 -3.52
CA HIS A 20 0.15 8.93 -4.35
C HIS A 20 -0.55 8.40 -5.61
N PRO A 21 -0.89 9.30 -6.55
CA PRO A 21 -1.62 8.87 -7.75
C PRO A 21 -0.78 8.06 -8.71
N LEU A 22 0.54 8.11 -8.58
CA LEU A 22 1.44 7.35 -9.44
C LEU A 22 2.18 6.29 -8.64
N CYS A 23 2.43 5.15 -9.26
CA CYS A 23 3.18 4.06 -8.64
C CYS A 23 4.58 4.54 -8.24
N LEU A 24 4.89 4.44 -6.95
CA LEU A 24 6.18 4.91 -6.43
C LEU A 24 7.36 4.15 -7.03
N ARG A 25 7.24 2.83 -7.16
CA ARG A 25 8.33 2.02 -7.71
C ARG A 25 8.58 2.34 -9.19
N CYS A 26 7.51 2.57 -9.93
CA CYS A 26 7.65 2.97 -11.33
C CYS A 26 8.29 4.34 -11.44
N GLN A 27 7.91 5.28 -10.56
CA GLN A 27 8.53 6.60 -10.54
C GLN A 27 10.02 6.51 -10.29
N GLU A 28 10.45 5.63 -9.41
CA GLU A 28 11.87 5.43 -9.12
C GLU A 28 12.65 4.94 -10.33
N ARG A 29 11.96 4.28 -11.25
CA ARG A 29 12.54 3.80 -12.49
C ARG A 29 12.35 4.77 -13.67
N GLY A 30 11.82 5.96 -13.39
CA GLY A 30 11.58 6.96 -14.41
C GLY A 30 10.33 6.71 -15.26
N GLN A 31 9.42 5.88 -14.77
CA GLN A 31 8.18 5.55 -15.48
C GLN A 31 6.98 6.20 -14.82
N VAL A 32 5.98 6.54 -15.64
CA VAL A 32 4.73 7.12 -15.16
C VAL A 32 3.65 6.05 -15.30
N THR A 33 3.28 5.45 -14.16
CA THR A 33 2.26 4.41 -14.11
C THR A 33 1.25 4.75 -13.02
N PRO A 34 -0.04 4.73 -13.32
CA PRO A 34 -1.05 5.02 -12.29
C PRO A 34 -0.97 4.00 -11.14
N ALA A 35 -1.07 4.49 -9.93
CA ALA A 35 -1.16 3.63 -8.76
C ALA A 35 -2.60 3.14 -8.64
N THR A 36 -2.77 1.85 -8.46
CA THR A 36 -4.10 1.24 -8.32
C THR A 36 -4.25 0.49 -7.01
N VAL A 37 -3.15 0.30 -6.29
CA VAL A 37 -3.14 -0.43 -5.02
C VAL A 37 -2.57 0.46 -3.94
N ALA A 38 -3.27 0.57 -2.82
CA ALA A 38 -2.74 1.20 -1.62
C ALA A 38 -2.05 0.10 -0.81
N ASP A 39 -0.76 0.28 -0.56
CA ASP A 39 0.07 -0.72 0.08
C ASP A 39 0.63 -0.18 1.39
N HIS A 40 0.81 -1.05 2.38
CA HIS A 40 1.47 -0.68 3.64
C HIS A 40 2.98 -0.81 3.47
N ILE A 41 3.69 0.28 3.74
CA ILE A 41 5.15 0.30 3.62
C ILE A 41 5.75 -0.71 4.59
N THR A 42 5.31 -0.66 5.87
CA THR A 42 5.69 -1.63 6.87
C THR A 42 4.55 -2.62 7.05
N PRO A 43 4.83 -3.94 7.04
CA PRO A 43 3.77 -4.93 7.21
C PRO A 43 2.97 -4.71 8.49
N LEU A 44 1.67 -5.01 8.43
CA LEU A 44 0.77 -4.75 9.56
C LEU A 44 1.15 -5.52 10.82
N ASP A 45 1.70 -6.70 10.68
CA ASP A 45 2.09 -7.52 11.82
C ASP A 45 3.34 -7.00 12.53
N GLU A 46 4.01 -6.02 11.95
CA GLU A 46 5.18 -5.39 12.58
C GLU A 46 4.85 -4.09 13.29
N LEU A 47 3.59 -3.66 13.21
CA LEU A 47 3.15 -2.39 13.79
C LEU A 47 2.04 -2.64 14.81
N PRO A 48 2.15 -2.03 15.99
CA PRO A 48 1.06 -2.17 16.96
C PRO A 48 -0.19 -1.44 16.47
N PRO A 49 -1.37 -2.05 16.59
CA PRO A 49 -2.60 -1.33 16.30
C PRO A 49 -2.83 -0.22 17.33
N PRO A 50 -3.58 0.83 17.01
CA PRO A 50 -4.26 1.01 15.73
C PRO A 50 -3.45 1.81 14.72
N CYS A 51 -2.29 2.32 15.09
CA CYS A 51 -1.58 3.32 14.30
C CYS A 51 -1.17 2.84 12.92
N GLY A 52 -0.61 1.65 12.82
CA GLY A 52 -0.07 1.18 11.55
C GLY A 52 -1.10 0.94 10.47
N HIS A 53 -2.30 0.54 10.88
CA HIS A 53 -3.33 0.12 9.93
C HIS A 53 -3.89 1.26 9.07
N TRP A 54 -4.05 2.43 9.69
CA TRP A 54 -4.75 3.53 9.03
C TRP A 54 -3.92 4.79 8.91
N SER A 55 -2.63 4.68 9.20
CA SER A 55 -1.72 5.80 9.08
C SER A 55 -1.41 6.08 7.62
N LEU A 56 -1.60 7.33 7.20
CA LEU A 56 -1.27 7.72 5.84
C LEU A 56 0.24 7.72 5.60
N SER A 57 1.02 7.94 6.66
CA SER A 57 2.48 7.92 6.53
C SER A 57 3.03 6.52 6.26
N ASN A 58 2.23 5.48 6.54
CA ASN A 58 2.60 4.11 6.23
C ASN A 58 1.94 3.60 4.95
N GLY A 59 1.36 4.50 4.16
CA GLY A 59 0.71 4.13 2.91
C GLY A 59 1.50 4.56 1.70
N GLN A 60 1.49 3.75 0.66
CA GLN A 60 2.10 4.11 -0.61
C GLN A 60 1.24 3.59 -1.76
N GLY A 61 1.32 4.28 -2.90
CA GLY A 61 0.61 3.86 -4.10
C GLY A 61 1.50 3.01 -4.98
N LEU A 62 1.02 1.86 -5.41
CA LEU A 62 1.74 0.97 -6.32
C LEU A 62 0.80 0.52 -7.43
N CYS A 63 1.36 0.20 -8.60
CA CYS A 63 0.60 -0.48 -9.61
C CYS A 63 0.51 -1.96 -9.22
N HIS A 64 -0.41 -2.66 -9.87
CA HIS A 64 -0.67 -4.07 -9.54
C HIS A 64 0.60 -4.92 -9.64
N SER A 65 1.36 -4.72 -10.70
CA SER A 65 2.59 -5.47 -10.95
C SER A 65 3.63 -5.25 -9.85
N CYS A 66 3.84 -4.00 -9.46
CA CYS A 66 4.81 -3.69 -8.39
C CYS A 66 4.35 -4.20 -7.03
N HIS A 67 3.04 -4.15 -6.78
CA HIS A 67 2.50 -4.68 -5.55
C HIS A 67 2.71 -6.20 -5.47
N ASN A 68 2.49 -6.90 -6.56
CA ASN A 68 2.73 -8.35 -6.61
C ASN A 68 4.19 -8.68 -6.38
N ALA A 69 5.10 -7.89 -6.97
CA ALA A 69 6.53 -8.09 -6.77
C ALA A 69 6.92 -7.89 -5.32
N LYS A 70 6.38 -6.86 -4.68
CA LYS A 70 6.65 -6.60 -3.26
C LYS A 70 6.13 -7.74 -2.38
N THR A 71 4.94 -8.23 -2.67
CA THR A 71 4.35 -9.33 -1.92
C THR A 71 5.23 -10.58 -2.03
N ALA A 72 5.74 -10.87 -3.22
CA ALA A 72 6.64 -12.00 -3.42
C ALA A 72 7.95 -11.83 -2.64
N GLU A 73 8.50 -10.60 -2.61
CA GLU A 73 9.69 -10.30 -1.83
C GLU A 73 9.46 -10.51 -0.34
N ASP A 74 8.30 -10.06 0.16
CA ASP A 74 7.97 -10.16 1.58
C ASP A 74 7.77 -11.61 2.03
N LYS A 75 7.47 -12.51 1.10
CA LYS A 75 7.23 -13.93 1.42
C LYS A 75 8.48 -14.77 1.34
N ARG A 76 9.60 -14.20 0.97
CA ARG A 76 10.85 -14.96 0.91
C ARG A 76 11.34 -15.33 2.31
N PRO A 77 11.83 -16.54 2.48
CA PRO A 77 12.42 -16.94 3.76
C PRO A 77 13.70 -16.17 4.06
#